data_e07fd66637d55b92925eeb04b8b6cd78
#
_entry.id   e07fd66637d55b92925eeb04b8b6cd78
#
_cell.length_a   1.000
_cell.length_b   1.000
_cell.length_c   1.000
_cell.angle_alpha   90.00
_cell.angle_beta   90.00
_cell.angle_gamma   90.00
#
_symmetry.space_group_name_H-M   'P 1'
#
loop_
_entity.id
_entity.type
_entity.pdbx_description
1 polymer ?
#
loop_
_entity_poly.entity_id
_entity_poly.type
_entity_poly.pdbx_seq_one_letter_code
_entity_poly.pdbx_strand_id
1 'polypeptide(L)' 'MKTIFYHYNSTGTLFLSYSDGNGGHADESYVFYSLRDAIQKFRREYGLQRKHIRIIKLY' A
#
# COMPACT_ATOMS: atom_id res chain seq x y z
N MET A 1 -10.37 -2.96 10.42
CA MET A 1 -10.55 -2.30 9.11
C MET A 1 -9.26 -2.42 8.31
N LYS A 2 -9.36 -2.75 7.05
CA LYS A 2 -8.20 -2.89 6.17
C LYS A 2 -7.73 -1.52 5.71
N THR A 3 -6.44 -1.26 5.83
CA THR A 3 -5.85 0.05 5.51
C THR A 3 -4.52 -0.13 4.82
N ILE A 4 -4.28 0.69 3.79
CA ILE A 4 -2.96 0.81 3.17
C ILE A 4 -2.45 2.21 3.53
N PHE A 5 -1.29 2.25 4.17
CA PHE A 5 -0.57 3.50 4.43
C PHE A 5 0.52 3.66 3.39
N TYR A 6 0.76 4.89 2.96
CA TYR A 6 1.82 5.12 1.99
C TYR A 6 2.66 6.33 2.36
N HIS A 7 3.91 6.30 1.95
CA HIS A 7 4.81 7.43 2.06
C HIS A 7 5.94 7.30 1.05
N TYR A 8 6.59 8.42 0.76
CA TYR A 8 7.76 8.46 -0.10
C TYR A 8 8.98 8.72 0.76
N ASN A 9 10.09 8.03 0.47
CA ASN A 9 11.33 8.32 1.16
C ASN A 9 12.06 9.49 0.47
N SER A 10 13.26 9.83 0.97
CA SER A 10 14.02 10.96 0.44
C SER A 10 14.50 10.75 -1.00
N THR A 11 14.53 9.54 -1.50
CA THR A 11 14.94 9.24 -2.87
C THR A 11 13.75 9.07 -3.81
N GLY A 12 12.53 9.25 -3.31
CA GLY A 12 11.33 9.14 -4.12
C GLY A 12 10.77 7.74 -4.26
N THR A 13 11.28 6.78 -3.52
CA THR A 13 10.71 5.43 -3.50
C THR A 13 9.41 5.44 -2.72
N LEU A 14 8.37 4.85 -3.30
CA LEU A 14 7.07 4.74 -2.65
C LEU A 14 7.01 3.49 -1.80
N PHE A 15 6.61 3.64 -0.55
CA PHE A 15 6.41 2.52 0.36
C PHE A 15 4.95 2.36 0.69
N LEU A 16 4.44 1.13 0.60
CA LEU A 16 3.08 0.79 0.99
C LEU A 16 3.14 -0.17 2.18
N SER A 17 2.36 0.15 3.21
CA SER A 17 2.21 -0.70 4.39
C SER A 17 0.75 -1.06 4.55
N TYR A 18 0.44 -2.33 4.66
CA TYR A 18 -0.93 -2.82 4.78
C TYR A 18 -1.16 -3.36 6.17
N SER A 19 -2.34 -3.05 6.72
CA SER A 19 -2.80 -3.63 7.97
C SER A 19 -4.23 -4.10 7.78
N ASP A 20 -4.54 -5.33 8.16
CA ASP A 20 -5.89 -5.86 8.06
C ASP A 20 -6.74 -5.59 9.30
N GLY A 21 -6.14 -4.98 10.32
CA GLY A 21 -6.84 -4.68 11.57
C GLY A 21 -6.86 -5.84 12.56
N ASN A 22 -6.29 -6.98 12.20
CA ASN A 22 -6.27 -8.18 13.03
C ASN A 22 -4.86 -8.73 13.21
N GLY A 23 -3.86 -7.86 13.15
CA GLY A 23 -2.47 -8.24 13.32
C GLY A 23 -1.77 -8.64 12.03
N GLY A 24 -2.46 -8.71 10.91
CA GLY A 24 -1.84 -9.01 9.62
C GLY A 24 -1.18 -7.77 9.04
N HIS A 25 0.02 -7.94 8.50
CA HIS A 25 0.81 -6.87 7.91
C HIS A 25 1.42 -7.31 6.60
N ALA A 26 1.63 -6.33 5.70
CA ALA A 26 2.44 -6.54 4.50
C ALA A 26 3.06 -5.20 4.13
N ASP A 27 4.33 -5.21 3.74
CA ASP A 27 5.06 -4.01 3.33
C ASP A 27 5.69 -4.26 1.98
N GLU A 28 5.62 -3.26 1.09
CA GLU A 28 6.25 -3.34 -0.23
C GLU A 28 6.80 -1.98 -0.60
N SER A 29 7.81 -1.97 -1.45
CA SER A 29 8.35 -0.74 -2.00
C SER A 29 8.24 -0.77 -3.52
N TYR A 30 8.04 0.40 -4.10
CA TYR A 30 7.85 0.55 -5.54
C TYR A 30 8.68 1.70 -6.07
N VAL A 31 9.44 1.42 -7.12
CA VAL A 31 10.27 2.41 -7.81
C VAL A 31 9.67 2.61 -9.19
N PHE A 32 9.52 3.86 -9.61
CA PHE A 32 8.97 4.21 -10.93
C PHE A 32 7.51 3.81 -11.12
N TYR A 33 6.75 3.72 -10.04
CA TYR A 33 5.31 3.51 -10.10
C TYR A 33 4.60 4.79 -9.67
N SER A 34 3.48 5.11 -10.31
CA SER A 34 2.57 6.09 -9.75
C SER A 34 1.90 5.48 -8.51
N LEU A 35 1.37 6.33 -7.63
CA LEU A 35 0.66 5.85 -6.46
C LEU A 35 -0.47 4.91 -6.84
N ARG A 36 -1.26 5.29 -7.85
CA ARG A 36 -2.38 4.48 -8.32
C ARG A 36 -1.92 3.10 -8.79
N ASP A 37 -0.87 3.07 -9.61
CA ASP A 37 -0.37 1.82 -10.17
C ASP A 37 0.23 0.92 -9.09
N ALA A 38 0.94 1.53 -8.13
CA ALA A 38 1.52 0.78 -7.02
C ALA A 38 0.43 0.15 -6.17
N ILE A 39 -0.63 0.89 -5.87
CA ILE A 39 -1.75 0.38 -5.07
C ILE A 39 -2.45 -0.76 -5.81
N GLN A 40 -2.69 -0.60 -7.11
CA GLN A 40 -3.32 -1.66 -7.89
C GLN A 40 -2.48 -2.93 -7.92
N LYS A 41 -1.17 -2.78 -8.11
CA LYS A 41 -0.27 -3.93 -8.12
C LYS A 41 -0.25 -4.60 -6.76
N PHE A 42 -0.16 -3.82 -5.68
CA PHE A 42 -0.17 -4.34 -4.32
C PHE A 42 -1.44 -5.14 -4.05
N ARG A 43 -2.59 -4.56 -4.39
CA ARG A 43 -3.87 -5.24 -4.14
C ARG A 43 -3.98 -6.53 -4.93
N ARG A 44 -3.46 -6.56 -6.15
CA ARG A 44 -3.47 -7.77 -6.97
C ARG A 44 -2.58 -8.86 -6.37
N GLU A 45 -1.41 -8.47 -5.92
CA GLU A 45 -0.44 -9.43 -5.36
C GLU A 45 -0.93 -10.06 -4.06
N TYR A 46 -1.70 -9.31 -3.28
CA TYR A 46 -2.19 -9.79 -1.99
C TYR A 46 -3.66 -10.19 -2.01
N GLY A 47 -4.27 -10.26 -3.20
CA GLY A 47 -5.64 -10.72 -3.32
C GLY A 47 -6.67 -9.77 -2.75
N LEU A 48 -6.42 -8.46 -2.84
CA LEU A 48 -7.24 -7.44 -2.20
C LEU A 48 -8.10 -6.65 -3.18
N GLN A 49 -8.26 -7.10 -4.43
CA GLN A 49 -8.90 -6.29 -5.46
C GLN A 49 -10.35 -5.95 -5.17
N ARG A 50 -11.05 -6.83 -4.47
CA ARG A 50 -12.48 -6.64 -4.18
C ARG A 50 -12.74 -6.22 -2.74
N LYS A 51 -11.70 -5.87 -2.01
CA LYS A 51 -11.84 -5.45 -0.62
C LYS A 51 -11.99 -3.95 -0.54
N HIS A 52 -12.77 -3.49 0.42
CA HIS A 52 -12.85 -2.07 0.72
C HIS A 52 -11.67 -1.71 1.61
N ILE A 53 -10.77 -0.86 1.12
CA ILE A 53 -9.52 -0.55 1.81
C ILE A 53 -9.36 0.96 1.87
N ARG A 54 -9.04 1.47 3.06
CA ARG A 54 -8.71 2.87 3.24
C ARG A 54 -7.27 3.11 2.79
N ILE A 55 -7.05 4.26 2.16
CA ILE A 55 -5.72 4.66 1.71
C ILE A 55 -5.35 5.92 2.49
N ILE A 56 -4.27 5.88 3.26
CA ILE A 56 -3.86 6.97 4.14
C ILE A 56 -2.41 7.32 3.87
N LYS A 57 -2.16 8.61 3.66
CA LYS A 57 -0.80 9.12 3.52
C LYS A 57 -0.21 9.33 4.91
N LEU A 58 0.99 8.80 5.15
CA LEU A 58 1.64 8.91 6.45
C LEU A 58 2.36 10.24 6.66
N TYR A 59 2.98 10.78 5.64
CA TYR A 59 3.76 12.02 5.77
C TYR A 59 3.33 13.06 4.78
#